data_c6db85029089fb36bd791a687d5b973d
#
_entry.id   c6db85029089fb36bd791a687d5b973d
#
_cell.length_a   1.000
_cell.length_b   1.000
_cell.length_c   1.000
_cell.angle_alpha   90.00
_cell.angle_beta   90.00
_cell.angle_gamma   90.00
#
_symmetry.space_group_name_H-M   'P 1'
#
loop_
_entity.id
_entity.type
_entity.pdbx_description
1 polymer ?
#
loop_
_entity_poly.entity_id
_entity_poly.type
_entity_poly.pdbx_seq_one_letter_code
_entity_poly.pdbx_strand_id
1 'polypeptide(L)'
;MTETEPLETGYGPSVPPGDNLTNDFVQETAASFRALAAARGDRSRRVDGVVSMTDAALPLPFWNRAVLEQPCDDAGALLTMLREFYGSAGGPFLLDSGWPLPDLRAHGFVLMGHPPIMLRPAELKLPPAPSELRIVRVTDEATATDQERTLVDGYPAPQLQPFRAVTMMTPKALEATGWHHFVGYVDDRPVAAGSSYVGDRLLRVENIATLDSVRGRGYGLAITAATIAVDLAKPATLVASDLGRPIYEKLGFTSMSRCSYWLGMRSA
;
A
#
# COMPACT_ATOMS: atom_id res chain seq x y z
N MET A 1 40.58 -37.38 16.98
CA MET A 1 39.25 -36.77 16.82
C MET A 1 39.06 -36.55 15.35
N THR A 2 38.26 -37.43 14.70
CA THR A 2 37.90 -37.28 13.29
C THR A 2 36.96 -36.11 13.17
N GLU A 3 37.39 -35.06 12.45
CA GLU A 3 36.48 -34.01 12.01
C GLU A 3 35.37 -34.67 11.20
N THR A 4 34.15 -34.61 11.70
CA THR A 4 32.96 -35.02 10.97
C THR A 4 32.79 -34.04 9.83
N GLU A 5 32.94 -34.51 8.58
CA GLU A 5 32.59 -33.67 7.42
C GLU A 5 31.17 -33.13 7.61
N PRO A 6 30.95 -31.79 7.35
CA PRO A 6 29.63 -31.20 7.46
C PRO A 6 28.67 -31.92 6.50
N LEU A 7 27.47 -32.24 6.99
CA LEU A 7 26.43 -32.83 6.19
C LEU A 7 26.10 -31.92 5.01
N GLU A 8 26.18 -32.41 3.79
CA GLU A 8 25.80 -31.66 2.60
C GLU A 8 24.28 -31.59 2.54
N THR A 9 23.72 -30.47 3.00
CA THR A 9 22.26 -30.26 3.15
C THR A 9 21.57 -29.81 1.86
N GLY A 10 22.33 -29.37 0.86
CA GLY A 10 21.79 -28.70 -0.33
C GLY A 10 21.29 -27.29 -0.11
N TYR A 11 21.39 -26.75 1.11
CA TYR A 11 21.02 -25.39 1.45
C TYR A 11 22.26 -24.50 1.55
N GLY A 12 22.20 -23.29 0.98
CA GLY A 12 23.26 -22.32 1.11
C GLY A 12 23.37 -21.79 2.55
N PRO A 13 24.59 -21.46 3.03
CA PRO A 13 24.81 -20.97 4.38
C PRO A 13 24.32 -19.53 4.61
N SER A 14 23.98 -18.81 3.56
CA SER A 14 23.52 -17.42 3.60
C SER A 14 22.34 -17.17 2.68
N VAL A 15 21.48 -16.25 3.07
CA VAL A 15 20.40 -15.76 2.20
C VAL A 15 21.01 -14.81 1.16
N PRO A 16 20.87 -15.09 -0.16
CA PRO A 16 21.32 -14.17 -1.19
C PRO A 16 20.67 -12.78 -1.04
N PRO A 17 21.36 -11.70 -1.41
CA PRO A 17 20.74 -10.38 -1.43
C PRO A 17 19.48 -10.38 -2.29
N GLY A 18 18.34 -9.98 -1.69
CA GLY A 18 17.06 -9.89 -2.38
C GLY A 18 16.14 -11.12 -2.26
N ASP A 19 16.53 -12.19 -1.60
CA ASP A 19 15.66 -13.34 -1.37
C ASP A 19 14.65 -13.15 -0.23
N ASN A 20 14.66 -12.01 0.43
CA ASN A 20 13.71 -11.70 1.50
C ASN A 20 12.55 -10.83 0.99
N LEU A 21 11.56 -11.46 0.36
CA LEU A 21 10.39 -10.75 -0.19
C LEU A 21 9.60 -9.96 0.85
N THR A 22 9.54 -10.42 2.11
CA THR A 22 8.87 -9.66 3.18
C THR A 22 9.63 -8.38 3.47
N ASN A 23 10.95 -8.44 3.54
CA ASN A 23 11.77 -7.25 3.75
C ASN A 23 11.64 -6.29 2.54
N ASP A 24 11.75 -6.79 1.32
CA ASP A 24 11.61 -5.98 0.11
C ASP A 24 10.23 -5.30 0.07
N PHE A 25 9.16 -6.04 0.39
CA PHE A 25 7.82 -5.49 0.51
C PHE A 25 7.74 -4.35 1.53
N VAL A 26 8.30 -4.53 2.71
CA VAL A 26 8.28 -3.55 3.80
C VAL A 26 9.08 -2.29 3.43
N GLN A 27 10.29 -2.47 2.88
CA GLN A 27 11.13 -1.34 2.47
C GLN A 27 10.48 -0.54 1.34
N GLU A 28 9.89 -1.21 0.34
CA GLU A 28 9.17 -0.54 -0.75
C GLU A 28 7.89 0.14 -0.26
N THR A 29 7.20 -0.45 0.74
CA THR A 29 6.06 0.20 1.39
C THR A 29 6.49 1.51 2.03
N ALA A 30 7.52 1.47 2.86
CA ALA A 30 8.04 2.65 3.53
C ALA A 30 8.53 3.72 2.53
N ALA A 31 9.23 3.29 1.47
CA ALA A 31 9.73 4.19 0.42
C ALA A 31 8.57 4.88 -0.33
N SER A 32 7.53 4.14 -0.69
CA SER A 32 6.38 4.67 -1.42
C SER A 32 5.67 5.78 -0.65
N PHE A 33 5.41 5.57 0.65
CA PHE A 33 4.75 6.59 1.47
C PHE A 33 5.66 7.79 1.75
N ARG A 34 6.97 7.59 1.92
CA ARG A 34 7.92 8.71 2.03
C ARG A 34 7.98 9.54 0.75
N ALA A 35 8.01 8.91 -0.42
CA ALA A 35 8.01 9.61 -1.71
C ALA A 35 6.75 10.47 -1.89
N LEU A 36 5.59 9.91 -1.55
CA LEU A 36 4.31 10.63 -1.61
C LEU A 36 4.28 11.78 -0.62
N ALA A 37 4.69 11.56 0.63
CA ALA A 37 4.75 12.59 1.66
C ALA A 37 5.71 13.73 1.29
N ALA A 38 6.88 13.40 0.73
CA ALA A 38 7.84 14.41 0.27
C ALA A 38 7.26 15.30 -0.84
N ALA A 39 6.58 14.71 -1.83
CA ALA A 39 5.97 15.46 -2.92
C ALA A 39 4.83 16.36 -2.41
N ARG A 40 3.97 15.85 -1.53
CA ARG A 40 2.84 16.58 -0.95
C ARG A 40 3.28 17.68 0.04
N GLY A 41 4.48 17.56 0.62
CA GLY A 41 4.94 18.40 1.72
C GLY A 41 4.34 17.96 3.07
N ASP A 42 3.95 16.70 3.20
CA ASP A 42 3.42 16.12 4.43
C ASP A 42 4.53 15.93 5.46
N ARG A 43 4.16 15.79 6.74
CA ARG A 43 5.12 15.44 7.78
C ARG A 43 5.63 14.02 7.54
N SER A 44 6.95 13.86 7.66
CA SER A 44 7.60 12.56 7.52
C SER A 44 8.80 12.45 8.44
N ARG A 45 8.98 11.28 9.05
CA ARG A 45 10.15 10.96 9.89
C ARG A 45 10.51 9.48 9.74
N ARG A 46 11.80 9.21 9.59
CA ARG A 46 12.36 7.86 9.69
C ARG A 46 13.26 7.80 10.92
N VAL A 47 13.11 6.78 11.76
CA VAL A 47 13.88 6.62 12.99
C VAL A 47 14.72 5.36 12.89
N ASP A 48 16.04 5.54 12.87
CA ASP A 48 17.09 4.50 12.93
C ASP A 48 16.88 3.28 12.01
N GLY A 49 16.13 3.46 10.91
CA GLY A 49 15.76 2.36 10.01
C GLY A 49 14.74 1.39 10.60
N VAL A 50 14.20 1.66 11.79
CA VAL A 50 13.20 0.80 12.46
C VAL A 50 11.79 1.10 12.00
N VAL A 51 11.44 2.38 11.93
CA VAL A 51 10.09 2.81 11.53
C VAL A 51 10.11 4.06 10.66
N SER A 52 9.33 4.04 9.58
CA SER A 52 8.99 5.22 8.76
C SER A 52 7.59 5.69 9.07
N MET A 53 7.43 6.96 9.36
CA MET A 53 6.16 7.59 9.71
C MET A 53 5.85 8.73 8.74
N THR A 54 4.63 8.78 8.24
CA THR A 54 4.11 9.84 7.39
C THR A 54 2.75 10.30 7.89
N ASP A 55 2.44 11.58 7.72
CA ASP A 55 1.22 12.18 8.22
C ASP A 55 0.69 13.23 7.24
N ALA A 56 -0.31 12.85 6.48
CA ALA A 56 -1.02 13.71 5.54
C ALA A 56 -2.04 14.63 6.20
N ALA A 57 -2.19 14.55 7.53
CA ALA A 57 -3.20 15.26 8.32
C ALA A 57 -4.65 15.00 7.85
N LEU A 58 -4.90 13.87 7.19
CA LEU A 58 -6.23 13.45 6.76
C LEU A 58 -6.92 12.60 7.83
N PRO A 59 -8.26 12.61 7.88
CA PRO A 59 -9.02 11.76 8.81
C PRO A 59 -9.06 10.28 8.39
N LEU A 60 -8.17 9.88 7.49
CA LEU A 60 -8.04 8.52 6.95
C LEU A 60 -6.73 7.88 7.43
N PRO A 61 -6.78 6.79 8.21
CA PRO A 61 -5.58 6.18 8.78
C PRO A 61 -4.62 5.64 7.70
N PHE A 62 -5.14 5.22 6.55
CA PHE A 62 -4.33 4.71 5.44
C PHE A 62 -3.42 5.78 4.78
N TRP A 63 -3.65 7.06 5.05
CA TRP A 63 -2.84 8.18 4.57
C TRP A 63 -1.91 8.74 5.64
N ASN A 64 -2.11 8.35 6.91
CA ASN A 64 -1.25 8.66 8.04
C ASN A 64 -0.60 7.35 8.47
N ARG A 65 0.58 7.03 7.95
CA ARG A 65 1.09 5.67 8.01
C ARG A 65 2.42 5.56 8.73
N ALA A 66 2.49 4.63 9.66
CA ALA A 66 3.74 4.13 10.23
C ALA A 66 4.03 2.76 9.65
N VAL A 67 5.19 2.57 9.04
CA VAL A 67 5.64 1.29 8.50
C VAL A 67 6.83 0.82 9.32
N LEU A 68 6.70 -0.34 9.97
CA LEU A 68 7.78 -0.95 10.72
C LEU A 68 8.76 -1.60 9.73
N GLU A 69 9.92 -0.99 9.54
CA GLU A 69 10.90 -1.41 8.52
C GLU A 69 11.76 -2.61 8.95
N GLN A 70 11.91 -2.83 10.26
CA GLN A 70 12.69 -3.93 10.83
C GLN A 70 11.94 -4.55 12.01
N PRO A 71 12.23 -5.81 12.38
CA PRO A 71 11.74 -6.38 13.63
C PRO A 71 12.05 -5.45 14.81
N CYS A 72 11.11 -5.31 15.72
CA CYS A 72 11.24 -4.46 16.91
C CYS A 72 11.04 -5.30 18.17
N ASP A 73 12.10 -5.49 18.93
CA ASP A 73 12.06 -6.26 20.18
C ASP A 73 11.54 -5.43 21.36
N ASP A 74 11.62 -4.09 21.26
CA ASP A 74 11.13 -3.15 22.28
C ASP A 74 9.88 -2.40 21.79
N ALA A 75 8.72 -3.00 22.07
CA ALA A 75 7.44 -2.36 21.76
C ALA A 75 7.25 -1.02 22.50
N GLY A 76 7.87 -0.84 23.69
CA GLY A 76 7.78 0.41 24.45
C GLY A 76 8.49 1.55 23.73
N ALA A 77 9.68 1.29 23.20
CA ALA A 77 10.41 2.26 22.38
C ALA A 77 9.63 2.62 21.10
N LEU A 78 9.10 1.62 20.38
CA LEU A 78 8.26 1.86 19.21
C LEU A 78 7.05 2.75 19.54
N LEU A 79 6.32 2.43 20.60
CA LEU A 79 5.16 3.19 21.03
C LEU A 79 5.51 4.64 21.41
N THR A 80 6.67 4.85 22.00
CA THR A 80 7.18 6.19 22.30
C THR A 80 7.42 6.99 21.02
N MET A 81 8.11 6.42 20.02
CA MET A 81 8.35 7.04 18.72
C MET A 81 7.02 7.43 18.02
N LEU A 82 6.04 6.51 18.04
CA LEU A 82 4.71 6.76 17.44
C LEU A 82 3.97 7.89 18.14
N ARG A 83 3.97 7.91 19.48
CA ARG A 83 3.32 8.99 20.26
C ARG A 83 3.98 10.34 20.04
N GLU A 84 5.32 10.39 20.00
CA GLU A 84 6.04 11.64 19.71
C GLU A 84 5.71 12.19 18.33
N PHE A 85 5.56 11.32 17.33
CA PHE A 85 5.28 11.76 15.97
C PHE A 85 3.79 12.10 15.77
N TYR A 86 2.87 11.26 16.21
CA TYR A 86 1.44 11.44 15.96
C TYR A 86 0.69 12.16 17.09
N GLY A 87 1.26 12.28 18.28
CA GLY A 87 0.55 12.74 19.49
C GLY A 87 0.05 14.17 19.46
N SER A 88 0.52 15.04 18.56
CA SER A 88 0.21 16.47 18.58
C SER A 88 -0.74 16.96 17.47
N ALA A 89 -1.20 16.14 16.56
CA ALA A 89 -2.04 16.57 15.44
C ALA A 89 -3.08 15.50 15.06
N GLY A 90 -4.33 15.91 15.12
CA GLY A 90 -5.55 15.10 15.06
C GLY A 90 -5.72 14.07 13.95
N GLY A 91 -6.39 13.01 14.16
CA GLY A 91 -6.81 11.94 13.26
C GLY A 91 -6.10 10.61 13.51
N PRO A 92 -6.72 9.51 13.12
CA PRO A 92 -6.16 8.17 13.29
C PRO A 92 -4.96 7.93 12.36
N PHE A 93 -4.09 7.01 12.74
CA PHE A 93 -3.00 6.52 11.90
C PHE A 93 -2.95 5.00 11.88
N LEU A 94 -2.35 4.44 10.85
CA LEU A 94 -2.16 3.00 10.70
C LEU A 94 -0.70 2.63 10.96
N LEU A 95 -0.48 1.71 11.91
CA LEU A 95 0.79 1.00 12.03
C LEU A 95 0.71 -0.28 11.18
N ASP A 96 1.54 -0.34 10.17
CA ASP A 96 1.71 -1.45 9.24
C ASP A 96 2.97 -2.23 9.60
N SER A 97 2.82 -3.52 9.91
CA SER A 97 3.94 -4.37 10.26
C SER A 97 3.92 -5.70 9.48
N GLY A 98 4.96 -5.93 8.70
CA GLY A 98 5.27 -7.24 8.15
C GLY A 98 5.99 -8.17 9.15
N TRP A 99 6.32 -7.65 10.33
CA TRP A 99 7.03 -8.35 11.40
C TRP A 99 6.09 -8.66 12.57
N PRO A 100 6.35 -9.73 13.33
CA PRO A 100 5.59 -10.00 14.55
C PRO A 100 5.66 -8.83 15.53
N LEU A 101 4.52 -8.47 16.11
CA LEU A 101 4.39 -7.51 17.18
C LEU A 101 3.63 -8.13 18.35
N PRO A 102 3.91 -7.71 19.59
CA PRO A 102 3.08 -8.07 20.72
C PRO A 102 1.67 -7.50 20.58
N ASP A 103 0.77 -7.89 21.46
CA ASP A 103 -0.58 -7.34 21.50
C ASP A 103 -0.57 -5.87 21.95
N LEU A 104 -0.91 -4.97 21.03
CA LEU A 104 -0.91 -3.53 21.26
C LEU A 104 -2.24 -3.00 21.82
N ARG A 105 -3.25 -3.85 22.05
CA ARG A 105 -4.57 -3.41 22.58
C ARG A 105 -4.47 -2.78 23.96
N ALA A 106 -3.57 -3.28 24.81
CA ALA A 106 -3.29 -2.69 26.11
C ALA A 106 -2.72 -1.26 26.05
N HIS A 107 -2.26 -0.84 24.88
CA HIS A 107 -1.68 0.48 24.61
C HIS A 107 -2.62 1.40 23.81
N GLY A 108 -3.90 1.04 23.68
CA GLY A 108 -4.92 1.84 23.01
C GLY A 108 -4.99 1.65 21.48
N PHE A 109 -4.32 0.64 20.94
CA PHE A 109 -4.44 0.29 19.52
C PHE A 109 -5.59 -0.67 19.27
N VAL A 110 -6.20 -0.57 18.09
CA VAL A 110 -7.19 -1.52 17.60
C VAL A 110 -6.59 -2.36 16.50
N LEU A 111 -6.58 -3.69 16.66
CA LEU A 111 -6.17 -4.59 15.59
C LEU A 111 -7.24 -4.58 14.50
N MET A 112 -6.90 -4.06 13.31
CA MET A 112 -7.79 -4.09 12.16
C MET A 112 -7.78 -5.44 11.44
N GLY A 113 -6.71 -6.23 11.59
CA GLY A 113 -6.60 -7.55 11.03
C GLY A 113 -5.20 -7.90 10.55
N HIS A 114 -5.12 -9.05 9.88
CA HIS A 114 -3.90 -9.59 9.30
C HIS A 114 -4.11 -9.85 7.80
N PRO A 115 -4.20 -8.79 6.97
CA PRO A 115 -4.40 -8.97 5.55
C PRO A 115 -3.21 -9.66 4.88
N PRO A 116 -3.43 -10.46 3.81
CA PRO A 116 -2.35 -11.12 3.10
C PRO A 116 -1.54 -10.13 2.27
N ILE A 117 -0.23 -10.27 2.34
CA ILE A 117 0.72 -9.74 1.37
C ILE A 117 0.70 -10.70 0.18
N MET A 118 0.40 -10.20 -0.99
CA MET A 118 0.35 -10.99 -2.21
C MET A 118 1.44 -10.55 -3.18
N LEU A 119 1.98 -11.52 -3.91
CA LEU A 119 3.01 -11.32 -4.93
C LEU A 119 2.54 -11.92 -6.25
N ARG A 120 2.82 -11.21 -7.34
CA ARG A 120 2.68 -11.64 -8.72
C ARG A 120 4.05 -11.66 -9.38
N PRO A 121 4.50 -12.77 -9.96
CA PRO A 121 5.75 -12.82 -10.71
C PRO A 121 5.78 -11.81 -11.87
N ALA A 122 6.97 -11.38 -12.23
CA ALA A 122 7.20 -10.54 -13.41
C ALA A 122 6.75 -11.25 -14.70
N GLU A 123 6.58 -10.48 -15.76
CA GLU A 123 6.38 -10.95 -17.14
C GLU A 123 5.13 -11.80 -17.41
N LEU A 124 4.26 -12.02 -16.44
CA LEU A 124 3.00 -12.70 -16.68
C LEU A 124 2.09 -11.84 -17.57
N LYS A 125 1.37 -12.48 -18.49
CA LYS A 125 0.40 -11.81 -19.35
C LYS A 125 -0.75 -11.23 -18.53
N LEU A 126 -1.21 -10.05 -18.94
CA LEU A 126 -2.40 -9.41 -18.38
C LEU A 126 -3.63 -9.69 -19.27
N PRO A 127 -4.82 -9.85 -18.68
CA PRO A 127 -6.04 -9.99 -19.46
C PRO A 127 -6.40 -8.66 -20.12
N PRO A 128 -7.14 -8.69 -21.24
CA PRO A 128 -7.66 -7.47 -21.86
C PRO A 128 -8.70 -6.79 -20.96
N ALA A 129 -8.76 -5.47 -21.06
CA ALA A 129 -9.82 -4.70 -20.41
C ALA A 129 -11.16 -4.87 -21.14
N PRO A 130 -12.30 -4.75 -20.44
CA PRO A 130 -13.62 -4.58 -21.08
C PRO A 130 -13.60 -3.42 -22.07
N SER A 131 -14.21 -3.60 -23.25
CA SER A 131 -14.14 -2.63 -24.35
C SER A 131 -14.77 -1.28 -24.05
N GLU A 132 -15.75 -1.25 -23.16
CA GLU A 132 -16.43 -0.05 -22.71
C GLU A 132 -15.64 0.74 -21.64
N LEU A 133 -14.61 0.12 -21.05
CA LEU A 133 -13.80 0.77 -20.01
C LEU A 133 -12.60 1.49 -20.63
N ARG A 134 -12.63 2.82 -20.63
CA ARG A 134 -11.51 3.66 -21.01
C ARG A 134 -10.67 3.96 -19.77
N ILE A 135 -9.45 3.43 -19.71
CA ILE A 135 -8.50 3.70 -18.60
C ILE A 135 -7.54 4.79 -19.06
N VAL A 136 -7.38 5.81 -18.24
CA VAL A 136 -6.44 6.92 -18.46
C VAL A 136 -5.48 7.07 -17.30
N ARG A 137 -4.28 7.53 -17.60
CA ARG A 137 -3.32 7.96 -16.59
C ARG A 137 -3.73 9.32 -16.04
N VAL A 138 -3.65 9.48 -14.75
CA VAL A 138 -3.93 10.75 -14.07
C VAL A 138 -2.70 11.65 -14.23
N THR A 139 -2.87 12.81 -14.87
CA THR A 139 -1.77 13.73 -15.18
C THR A 139 -2.15 15.19 -14.90
N ASP A 140 -3.40 15.46 -14.56
CA ASP A 140 -3.93 16.80 -14.33
C ASP A 140 -4.94 16.81 -13.17
N GLU A 141 -5.35 18.00 -12.77
CA GLU A 141 -6.26 18.21 -11.64
C GLU A 141 -7.66 17.62 -11.88
N ALA A 142 -8.14 17.62 -13.11
CA ALA A 142 -9.47 17.08 -13.43
C ALA A 142 -9.49 15.55 -13.24
N THR A 143 -8.53 14.85 -13.82
CA THR A 143 -8.41 13.39 -13.68
C THR A 143 -8.00 12.99 -12.25
N ALA A 144 -7.24 13.83 -11.53
CA ALA A 144 -6.92 13.62 -10.12
C ALA A 144 -8.18 13.72 -9.24
N THR A 145 -9.04 14.70 -9.51
CA THR A 145 -10.33 14.87 -8.83
C THR A 145 -11.24 13.65 -9.06
N ASP A 146 -11.31 13.16 -10.29
CA ASP A 146 -12.09 11.99 -10.65
C ASP A 146 -11.56 10.72 -9.97
N GLN A 147 -10.24 10.55 -9.91
CA GLN A 147 -9.61 9.45 -9.17
C GLN A 147 -9.93 9.54 -7.68
N GLU A 148 -9.72 10.70 -7.06
CA GLU A 148 -9.97 10.92 -5.63
C GLU A 148 -11.43 10.66 -5.27
N ARG A 149 -12.37 11.17 -6.07
CA ARG A 149 -13.81 10.87 -5.89
C ARG A 149 -14.09 9.38 -5.98
N THR A 150 -13.53 8.71 -6.98
CA THR A 150 -13.73 7.27 -7.16
C THR A 150 -13.19 6.47 -5.98
N LEU A 151 -12.07 6.89 -5.39
CA LEU A 151 -11.53 6.28 -4.17
C LEU A 151 -12.45 6.50 -2.97
N VAL A 152 -12.90 7.74 -2.74
CA VAL A 152 -13.79 8.10 -1.61
C VAL A 152 -15.12 7.36 -1.69
N ASP A 153 -15.73 7.30 -2.87
CA ASP A 153 -17.04 6.66 -3.07
C ASP A 153 -16.91 5.13 -3.15
N GLY A 154 -15.84 4.61 -3.72
CA GLY A 154 -15.58 3.17 -3.86
C GLY A 154 -15.14 2.46 -2.56
N TYR A 155 -14.50 3.19 -1.66
CA TYR A 155 -14.11 2.71 -0.31
C TYR A 155 -15.08 3.17 0.79
N PRO A 156 -16.30 3.52 0.54
CA PRO A 156 -17.16 4.39 1.34
C PRO A 156 -16.40 5.06 2.50
N ALA A 157 -15.88 6.25 2.25
CA ALA A 157 -15.11 7.01 3.24
C ALA A 157 -15.97 8.20 3.79
N PRO A 158 -16.88 7.95 4.75
CA PRO A 158 -17.79 8.99 5.26
C PRO A 158 -17.05 10.15 5.91
N GLN A 159 -15.82 9.93 6.38
CA GLN A 159 -14.97 10.96 6.96
C GLN A 159 -14.55 12.04 5.96
N LEU A 160 -14.63 11.75 4.66
CA LEU A 160 -14.33 12.67 3.57
C LEU A 160 -15.59 13.21 2.87
N GLN A 161 -16.75 13.05 3.48
CA GLN A 161 -18.00 13.61 2.95
C GLN A 161 -18.39 14.88 3.71
N PRO A 162 -18.96 15.91 3.05
CA PRO A 162 -19.12 15.99 1.60
C PRO A 162 -17.75 16.05 0.89
N PHE A 163 -17.65 15.39 -0.26
CA PHE A 163 -16.41 15.32 -1.03
C PHE A 163 -15.87 16.73 -1.34
N ARG A 164 -14.57 16.88 -1.13
CA ARG A 164 -13.81 18.09 -1.51
C ARG A 164 -12.60 17.63 -2.31
N ALA A 165 -12.47 18.15 -3.53
CA ALA A 165 -11.34 17.82 -4.39
C ALA A 165 -9.98 18.27 -3.81
N VAL A 166 -8.92 17.65 -4.28
CA VAL A 166 -7.50 17.95 -3.97
C VAL A 166 -7.12 17.84 -2.49
N THR A 167 -7.72 16.92 -1.78
CA THR A 167 -7.34 16.60 -0.41
C THR A 167 -6.32 15.46 -0.33
N MET A 168 -6.52 14.39 -1.10
CA MET A 168 -5.59 13.25 -1.19
C MET A 168 -4.68 13.39 -2.41
N MET A 169 -5.27 13.61 -3.59
CA MET A 169 -4.58 13.68 -4.87
C MET A 169 -4.27 15.13 -5.25
N THR A 170 -3.46 15.81 -4.42
CA THR A 170 -3.02 17.17 -4.71
C THR A 170 -2.20 17.23 -6.01
N PRO A 171 -2.12 18.36 -6.73
CA PRO A 171 -1.24 18.50 -7.90
C PRO A 171 0.19 18.04 -7.61
N LYS A 172 0.72 18.33 -6.43
CA LYS A 172 2.04 17.87 -5.99
C LYS A 172 2.12 16.36 -5.79
N ALA A 173 1.05 15.70 -5.39
CA ALA A 173 1.03 14.24 -5.28
C ALA A 173 1.27 13.55 -6.63
N LEU A 174 0.84 14.18 -7.74
CA LEU A 174 1.07 13.68 -9.10
C LEU A 174 2.55 13.74 -9.53
N GLU A 175 3.34 14.57 -8.87
CA GLU A 175 4.78 14.72 -9.11
C GLU A 175 5.62 13.72 -8.29
N ALA A 176 4.98 12.91 -7.43
CA ALA A 176 5.68 11.97 -6.57
C ALA A 176 6.41 10.91 -7.41
N THR A 177 7.73 10.88 -7.28
CA THR A 177 8.58 9.95 -8.03
C THR A 177 8.17 8.50 -7.77
N GLY A 178 8.08 7.71 -8.84
CA GLY A 178 7.70 6.30 -8.81
C GLY A 178 6.20 6.05 -8.73
N TRP A 179 5.37 7.06 -8.42
CA TRP A 179 3.92 6.90 -8.38
C TRP A 179 3.27 7.08 -9.74
N HIS A 180 2.29 6.22 -10.00
CA HIS A 180 1.47 6.22 -11.21
C HIS A 180 0.01 6.02 -10.81
N HIS A 181 -0.85 6.89 -11.30
CA HIS A 181 -2.25 6.94 -10.92
C HIS A 181 -3.12 6.75 -12.15
N PHE A 182 -4.25 6.04 -11.99
CA PHE A 182 -5.16 5.71 -13.07
C PHE A 182 -6.61 5.89 -12.65
N VAL A 183 -7.44 6.29 -13.61
CA VAL A 183 -8.88 6.33 -13.48
C VAL A 183 -9.52 5.66 -14.70
N GLY A 184 -10.54 4.86 -14.48
CA GLY A 184 -11.31 4.17 -15.52
C GLY A 184 -12.68 4.79 -15.67
N TYR A 185 -13.08 5.04 -16.92
CA TYR A 185 -14.34 5.68 -17.30
C TYR A 185 -15.21 4.75 -18.10
N VAL A 186 -16.52 4.82 -17.87
CA VAL A 186 -17.58 4.25 -18.69
C VAL A 186 -18.57 5.38 -18.96
N ASP A 187 -18.87 5.64 -20.24
CA ASP A 187 -19.74 6.75 -20.66
C ASP A 187 -19.34 8.08 -20.00
N ASP A 188 -18.01 8.37 -20.02
CA ASP A 188 -17.36 9.53 -19.41
C ASP A 188 -17.58 9.71 -17.89
N ARG A 189 -18.08 8.68 -17.21
CA ARG A 189 -18.21 8.65 -15.75
C ARG A 189 -17.04 7.87 -15.13
N PRO A 190 -16.34 8.42 -14.13
CA PRO A 190 -15.30 7.69 -13.44
C PRO A 190 -15.93 6.57 -12.60
N VAL A 191 -15.45 5.33 -12.78
CA VAL A 191 -16.04 4.11 -12.18
C VAL A 191 -15.03 3.22 -11.46
N ALA A 192 -13.74 3.36 -11.78
CA ALA A 192 -12.67 2.62 -11.17
C ALA A 192 -11.43 3.50 -10.99
N ALA A 193 -10.66 3.25 -9.95
CA ALA A 193 -9.41 3.95 -9.66
C ALA A 193 -8.34 2.95 -9.23
N GLY A 194 -7.09 3.30 -9.47
CA GLY A 194 -5.96 2.50 -9.04
C GLY A 194 -4.67 3.30 -9.08
N SER A 195 -3.71 2.87 -8.29
CA SER A 195 -2.37 3.46 -8.25
C SER A 195 -1.31 2.39 -8.19
N SER A 196 -0.11 2.69 -8.63
CA SER A 196 1.07 1.88 -8.39
C SER A 196 2.28 2.75 -8.05
N TYR A 197 3.20 2.15 -7.32
CA TYR A 197 4.51 2.70 -7.04
C TYR A 197 5.56 1.75 -7.60
N VAL A 198 6.41 2.26 -8.48
CA VAL A 198 7.56 1.53 -9.02
C VAL A 198 8.75 1.80 -8.12
N GLY A 199 9.06 0.84 -7.27
CA GLY A 199 10.22 0.89 -6.40
C GLY A 199 11.45 0.25 -7.03
N ASP A 200 12.49 0.04 -6.24
CA ASP A 200 13.75 -0.51 -6.76
C ASP A 200 13.60 -1.98 -7.19
N ARG A 201 12.91 -2.79 -6.41
CA ARG A 201 12.77 -4.23 -6.62
C ARG A 201 11.37 -4.68 -6.99
N LEU A 202 10.35 -4.03 -6.45
CA LEU A 202 8.96 -4.41 -6.59
C LEU A 202 8.13 -3.26 -7.17
N LEU A 203 7.08 -3.62 -7.89
CA LEU A 203 5.99 -2.72 -8.20
C LEU A 203 4.90 -2.92 -7.13
N ARG A 204 4.53 -1.86 -6.44
CA ARG A 204 3.42 -1.91 -5.47
C ARG A 204 2.13 -1.45 -6.11
N VAL A 205 1.06 -2.24 -5.95
CA VAL A 205 -0.30 -1.86 -6.36
C VAL A 205 -1.04 -1.33 -5.15
N GLU A 206 -1.61 -0.13 -5.28
CA GLU A 206 -2.27 0.60 -4.20
C GLU A 206 -3.59 1.22 -4.68
N ASN A 207 -4.47 1.54 -3.74
CA ASN A 207 -5.67 2.36 -3.98
C ASN A 207 -6.59 1.80 -5.08
N ILE A 208 -6.80 0.48 -5.14
CA ILE A 208 -7.71 -0.11 -6.10
C ILE A 208 -9.15 0.01 -5.59
N ALA A 209 -9.96 0.78 -6.30
CA ALA A 209 -11.37 0.96 -6.00
C ALA A 209 -12.23 0.77 -7.25
N THR A 210 -13.45 0.30 -7.05
CA THR A 210 -14.51 0.24 -8.07
C THR A 210 -15.81 0.61 -7.40
N LEU A 211 -16.57 1.52 -8.00
CA LEU A 211 -17.86 1.95 -7.49
C LEU A 211 -18.80 0.75 -7.34
N ASP A 212 -19.52 0.70 -6.23
CA ASP A 212 -20.38 -0.44 -5.87
C ASP A 212 -21.40 -0.78 -6.95
N SER A 213 -22.01 0.25 -7.55
CA SER A 213 -23.04 0.14 -8.60
C SER A 213 -22.57 -0.56 -9.89
N VAL A 214 -21.25 -0.70 -10.10
CA VAL A 214 -20.69 -1.28 -11.33
C VAL A 214 -19.73 -2.45 -11.05
N ARG A 215 -19.71 -2.98 -9.84
CA ARG A 215 -18.94 -4.19 -9.50
C ARG A 215 -19.42 -5.40 -10.30
N GLY A 216 -18.55 -6.40 -10.42
CA GLY A 216 -18.87 -7.62 -11.19
C GLY A 216 -18.67 -7.50 -12.70
N ARG A 217 -18.36 -6.31 -13.24
CA ARG A 217 -18.15 -6.06 -14.68
C ARG A 217 -16.69 -6.17 -15.15
N GLY A 218 -15.76 -6.58 -14.27
CA GLY A 218 -14.35 -6.72 -14.62
C GLY A 218 -13.52 -5.44 -14.48
N TYR A 219 -14.11 -4.30 -14.09
CA TYR A 219 -13.40 -3.01 -14.05
C TYR A 219 -12.29 -2.98 -12.99
N GLY A 220 -12.53 -3.58 -11.82
CA GLY A 220 -11.50 -3.72 -10.78
C GLY A 220 -10.29 -4.54 -11.25
N LEU A 221 -10.54 -5.61 -12.03
CA LEU A 221 -9.47 -6.41 -12.61
C LEU A 221 -8.69 -5.62 -13.67
N ALA A 222 -9.40 -4.89 -14.54
CA ALA A 222 -8.78 -4.10 -15.60
C ALA A 222 -7.96 -2.92 -15.07
N ILE A 223 -8.47 -2.19 -14.06
CA ILE A 223 -7.71 -1.08 -13.47
C ILE A 223 -6.47 -1.59 -12.74
N THR A 224 -6.56 -2.73 -12.04
CA THR A 224 -5.40 -3.37 -11.42
C THR A 224 -4.38 -3.82 -12.47
N ALA A 225 -4.84 -4.40 -13.59
CA ALA A 225 -3.96 -4.75 -14.72
C ALA A 225 -3.23 -3.52 -15.27
N ALA A 226 -3.90 -2.38 -15.40
CA ALA A 226 -3.29 -1.13 -15.87
C ALA A 226 -2.19 -0.62 -14.91
N THR A 227 -2.40 -0.75 -13.59
CA THR A 227 -1.37 -0.37 -12.60
C THR A 227 -0.14 -1.27 -12.67
N ILE A 228 -0.32 -2.56 -12.97
CA ILE A 228 0.78 -3.53 -13.13
C ILE A 228 1.53 -3.28 -14.45
N ALA A 229 0.81 -2.89 -15.50
CA ALA A 229 1.37 -2.67 -16.84
C ALA A 229 2.41 -1.54 -16.90
N VAL A 230 2.55 -0.74 -15.85
CA VAL A 230 3.56 0.32 -15.73
C VAL A 230 4.97 -0.27 -15.83
N ASP A 231 5.22 -1.41 -15.20
CA ASP A 231 6.51 -2.10 -15.27
C ASP A 231 6.32 -3.63 -15.11
N LEU A 232 6.18 -4.33 -16.22
CA LEU A 232 6.02 -5.78 -16.24
C LEU A 232 7.30 -6.54 -15.93
N ALA A 233 8.45 -5.89 -16.00
CA ALA A 233 9.74 -6.51 -15.68
C ALA A 233 9.95 -6.71 -14.18
N LYS A 234 9.13 -6.03 -13.35
CA LYS A 234 9.17 -6.18 -11.89
C LYS A 234 8.07 -7.12 -11.39
N PRO A 235 8.35 -7.92 -10.36
CA PRO A 235 7.30 -8.57 -9.60
C PRO A 235 6.38 -7.51 -8.98
N ALA A 236 5.06 -7.76 -9.04
CA ALA A 236 4.09 -6.86 -8.42
C ALA A 236 3.63 -7.36 -7.06
N THR A 237 3.42 -6.44 -6.12
CA THR A 237 2.96 -6.77 -4.76
C THR A 237 1.82 -5.86 -4.32
N LEU A 238 1.00 -6.35 -3.40
CA LEU A 238 -0.08 -5.59 -2.78
C LEU A 238 -0.46 -6.21 -1.43
N VAL A 239 -1.24 -5.46 -0.66
CA VAL A 239 -2.00 -6.00 0.48
C VAL A 239 -3.45 -6.15 0.06
N ALA A 240 -3.97 -7.37 0.14
CA ALA A 240 -5.33 -7.65 -0.31
C ALA A 240 -6.36 -7.50 0.82
N SER A 241 -7.49 -6.87 0.49
CA SER A 241 -8.72 -7.05 1.25
C SER A 241 -9.41 -8.36 0.84
N ASP A 242 -10.33 -8.85 1.66
CA ASP A 242 -11.11 -10.06 1.35
C ASP A 242 -11.91 -9.90 0.06
N LEU A 243 -12.44 -8.69 -0.21
CA LEU A 243 -13.16 -8.38 -1.43
C LEU A 243 -12.26 -8.32 -2.68
N GLY A 244 -11.04 -7.81 -2.51
CA GLY A 244 -10.09 -7.66 -3.61
C GLY A 244 -9.35 -8.94 -3.97
N ARG A 245 -9.13 -9.82 -3.00
CA ARG A 245 -8.33 -11.03 -3.16
C ARG A 245 -8.68 -11.88 -4.40
N PRO A 246 -9.96 -12.19 -4.69
CA PRO A 246 -10.30 -13.01 -5.87
C PRO A 246 -9.92 -12.34 -7.21
N ILE A 247 -9.87 -11.01 -7.25
CA ILE A 247 -9.44 -10.26 -8.45
C ILE A 247 -7.93 -10.43 -8.63
N TYR A 248 -7.17 -10.32 -7.55
CA TYR A 248 -5.71 -10.43 -7.58
C TYR A 248 -5.25 -11.86 -7.92
N GLU A 249 -5.91 -12.88 -7.40
CA GLU A 249 -5.66 -14.29 -7.75
C GLU A 249 -5.85 -14.53 -9.27
N LYS A 250 -6.88 -13.93 -9.89
CA LYS A 250 -7.09 -13.99 -11.35
C LYS A 250 -5.98 -13.30 -12.16
N LEU A 251 -5.28 -12.33 -11.56
CA LEU A 251 -4.13 -11.66 -12.15
C LEU A 251 -2.81 -12.38 -11.90
N GLY A 252 -2.82 -13.53 -11.22
CA GLY A 252 -1.65 -14.33 -10.93
C GLY A 252 -0.93 -13.97 -9.63
N PHE A 253 -1.57 -13.20 -8.74
CA PHE A 253 -1.06 -12.99 -7.40
C PHE A 253 -1.28 -14.22 -6.52
N THR A 254 -0.30 -14.53 -5.68
CA THR A 254 -0.37 -15.56 -4.64
C THR A 254 -0.07 -14.93 -3.28
N SER A 255 -0.71 -15.44 -2.23
CA SER A 255 -0.42 -14.99 -0.86
C SER A 255 0.92 -15.55 -0.40
N MET A 256 1.83 -14.67 0.02
CA MET A 256 3.18 -15.05 0.47
C MET A 256 3.33 -14.98 1.98
N SER A 257 2.75 -13.97 2.60
CA SER A 257 2.83 -13.69 4.03
C SER A 257 1.60 -12.90 4.46
N ARG A 258 1.57 -12.45 5.71
CA ARG A 258 0.57 -11.52 6.24
C ARG A 258 1.26 -10.38 6.96
N CYS A 259 0.71 -9.18 6.83
CA CYS A 259 1.05 -8.07 7.71
C CYS A 259 0.00 -7.89 8.80
N SER A 260 0.33 -7.12 9.81
CA SER A 260 -0.61 -6.70 10.86
C SER A 260 -0.92 -5.22 10.67
N TYR A 261 -2.20 -4.89 10.67
CA TYR A 261 -2.69 -3.51 10.64
C TYR A 261 -3.25 -3.12 11.99
N TRP A 262 -2.59 -2.16 12.64
CA TRP A 262 -3.00 -1.62 13.93
C TRP A 262 -3.43 -0.17 13.78
N LEU A 263 -4.67 0.12 14.14
CA LEU A 263 -5.17 1.49 14.18
C LEU A 263 -4.74 2.14 15.49
N GLY A 264 -3.93 3.17 15.39
CA GLY A 264 -3.58 4.04 16.50
C GLY A 264 -4.49 5.27 16.51
N MET A 265 -5.03 5.58 17.68
CA MET A 265 -5.75 6.83 17.90
C MET A 265 -4.77 7.83 18.49
N ARG A 266 -4.81 9.06 18.01
CA ARG A 266 -4.04 10.15 18.62
C ARG A 266 -4.68 10.49 19.97
N SER A 267 -3.87 10.65 20.99
CA SER A 267 -4.36 11.13 22.29
C SER A 267 -4.91 12.55 22.12
N ALA A 268 -6.11 12.77 22.63
CA ALA A 268 -6.73 14.09 22.66
C ALA A 268 -5.91 15.07 23.51
#